data_a97440014203cacd136379792c466a3e
#
_entry.id   a97440014203cacd136379792c466a3e
#
_cell.length_a   1.000
_cell.length_b   1.000
_cell.length_c   1.000
_cell.angle_alpha   90.00
_cell.angle_beta   90.00
_cell.angle_gamma   90.00
#
_symmetry.space_group_name_H-M   'P 1'
#
loop_
_entity.id
_entity.type
_entity.pdbx_description
1 polymer ?
#
loop_
_entity_poly.entity_id
_entity_poly.type
_entity_poly.pdbx_seq_one_letter_code
_entity_poly.pdbx_strand_id
1 'polypeptide(L)'
;MLLNIGNEKRINDIPIVQIRPCRVQSRKIFSQQELKELAQSVKQNGILQPLTVRKINTIEYELISGERRLRAAAMCGNKKVPCIIINCTDKQADVYSLIENIQRCDLNFFEEAEGIERLMNLYGLSRLEVSRKLGKKQSTISNKLRILKLTAEEKEILLKYRLTERHARALLKVEDVVLRRIILSEIISQGLNVSQSERYIDMMLAEKNRERQKTQKTRLVIKDIKIFENTINKAVDTIRSSGIEAVTEHNETNDYIEYTVRIPKSKPATDQNDSMTA
;
A
#
# COMPACT_ATOMS: atom_id res chain seq x y z
N MET A 1 12.37 4.60 24.70
CA MET A 1 12.77 3.58 25.69
C MET A 1 13.95 2.84 25.08
N LEU A 2 15.13 3.25 25.53
CA LEU A 2 16.41 2.78 25.01
C LEU A 2 16.56 1.28 25.30
N LEU A 3 17.08 0.58 24.31
CA LEU A 3 17.54 -0.81 24.33
C LEU A 3 17.93 -1.28 25.75
N ASN A 4 17.23 -2.31 26.22
CA ASN A 4 17.58 -3.00 27.45
C ASN A 4 18.88 -3.80 27.18
N ILE A 5 20.00 -3.12 27.16
CA ILE A 5 21.34 -3.68 27.13
C ILE A 5 21.73 -3.78 28.60
N GLY A 6 21.45 -4.94 29.20
CA GLY A 6 22.01 -5.28 30.53
C GLY A 6 23.53 -5.30 30.42
N ASN A 7 24.12 -4.29 30.86
CA ASN A 7 25.44 -4.08 31.43
C ASN A 7 25.79 -2.58 31.29
N GLU A 8 26.44 -2.02 32.30
CA GLU A 8 26.94 -0.64 32.27
C GLU A 8 27.60 -0.32 30.92
N LYS A 9 27.07 0.68 30.22
CA LYS A 9 27.62 1.15 28.95
C LYS A 9 28.98 1.77 29.18
N ARG A 10 30.03 0.96 29.34
CA ARG A 10 31.41 1.46 29.45
C ARG A 10 31.84 2.02 28.10
N ILE A 11 32.27 3.27 28.12
CA ILE A 11 32.89 3.90 26.97
C ILE A 11 34.35 3.48 26.96
N ASN A 12 34.80 2.91 25.83
CA ASN A 12 36.16 2.46 25.64
C ASN A 12 36.78 3.22 24.46
N ASP A 13 38.00 3.68 24.61
CA ASP A 13 38.77 4.30 23.53
C ASP A 13 39.39 3.22 22.65
N ILE A 14 38.85 3.02 21.45
CA ILE A 14 39.27 2.01 20.49
C ILE A 14 40.09 2.64 19.38
N PRO A 15 41.26 2.07 19.02
CA PRO A 15 42.04 2.52 17.89
C PRO A 15 41.22 2.46 16.58
N ILE A 16 41.26 3.54 15.78
CA ILE A 16 40.48 3.61 14.52
C ILE A 16 40.82 2.47 13.58
N VAL A 17 42.09 2.06 13.53
CA VAL A 17 42.60 0.99 12.68
C VAL A 17 42.00 -0.39 13.00
N GLN A 18 41.43 -0.56 14.21
CA GLN A 18 40.76 -1.80 14.64
C GLN A 18 39.27 -1.81 14.33
N ILE A 19 38.72 -0.69 13.83
CA ILE A 19 37.29 -0.56 13.54
C ILE A 19 37.04 -0.75 12.04
N ARG A 20 36.41 -1.86 11.68
CA ARG A 20 35.93 -2.10 10.30
C ARG A 20 34.61 -1.36 10.06
N PRO A 21 34.40 -0.75 8.88
CA PRO A 21 33.10 -0.16 8.53
C PRO A 21 32.01 -1.23 8.44
N CYS A 22 30.75 -0.82 8.64
CA CYS A 22 29.61 -1.70 8.54
C CYS A 22 29.47 -2.28 7.12
N ARG A 23 29.17 -3.58 7.00
CA ARG A 23 28.96 -4.26 5.72
C ARG A 23 27.74 -3.77 4.94
N VAL A 24 26.69 -3.33 5.66
CA VAL A 24 25.43 -2.85 5.11
C VAL A 24 25.35 -1.34 5.23
N GLN A 25 26.13 -0.63 4.41
CA GLN A 25 26.02 0.84 4.35
C GLN A 25 24.94 1.25 3.37
N SER A 26 23.89 1.89 3.86
CA SER A 26 22.80 2.45 3.04
C SER A 26 23.18 3.78 2.38
N ARG A 27 24.15 4.54 2.93
CA ARG A 27 24.59 5.83 2.38
C ARG A 27 25.94 5.70 1.71
N LYS A 28 25.93 5.69 0.35
CA LYS A 28 27.17 5.66 -0.46
C LYS A 28 27.76 7.04 -0.70
N ILE A 29 26.98 8.09 -0.57
CA ILE A 29 27.40 9.47 -0.89
C ILE A 29 27.27 10.33 0.38
N PHE A 30 28.39 10.82 0.87
CA PHE A 30 28.47 11.84 1.91
C PHE A 30 28.83 13.17 1.25
N SER A 31 28.12 14.24 1.59
CA SER A 31 28.56 15.58 1.21
C SER A 31 29.93 15.85 1.84
N GLN A 32 30.94 16.14 1.01
CA GLN A 32 32.29 16.46 1.49
C GLN A 32 32.26 17.68 2.40
N GLN A 33 31.37 18.64 2.13
CA GLN A 33 31.24 19.84 2.93
C GLN A 33 30.74 19.50 4.35
N GLU A 34 29.66 18.75 4.48
CA GLU A 34 29.12 18.32 5.79
C GLU A 34 30.13 17.50 6.60
N LEU A 35 30.98 16.71 5.92
CA LEU A 35 31.98 15.89 6.59
C LEU A 35 33.15 16.78 7.12
N LYS A 36 33.55 17.81 6.37
CA LYS A 36 34.55 18.80 6.81
C LYS A 36 34.06 19.59 8.02
N GLU A 37 32.81 20.05 8.00
CA GLU A 37 32.20 20.77 9.13
C GLU A 37 32.19 19.90 10.40
N LEU A 38 31.77 18.63 10.24
CA LEU A 38 31.80 17.66 11.34
C LEU A 38 33.25 17.41 11.84
N ALA A 39 34.21 17.29 10.93
CA ALA A 39 35.62 17.12 11.31
C ALA A 39 36.14 18.35 12.11
N GLN A 40 35.79 19.55 11.71
CA GLN A 40 36.13 20.75 12.45
C GLN A 40 35.55 20.77 13.88
N SER A 41 34.27 20.34 14.01
CA SER A 41 33.62 20.18 15.31
C SER A 41 34.32 19.12 16.17
N VAL A 42 34.65 17.97 15.57
CA VAL A 42 35.37 16.87 16.28
C VAL A 42 36.77 17.33 16.72
N LYS A 43 37.45 18.16 15.93
CA LYS A 43 38.77 18.72 16.29
C LYS A 43 38.67 19.65 17.49
N GLN A 44 37.60 20.43 17.62
CA GLN A 44 37.42 21.41 18.69
C GLN A 44 36.84 20.77 19.97
N ASN A 45 35.87 19.94 19.86
CA ASN A 45 35.07 19.47 20.99
C ASN A 45 35.24 17.94 21.28
N GLY A 46 36.00 17.23 20.45
CA GLY A 46 36.08 15.79 20.50
C GLY A 46 34.79 15.14 19.99
N ILE A 47 34.66 13.82 20.19
CA ILE A 47 33.47 13.05 19.86
C ILE A 47 32.55 13.03 21.09
N LEU A 48 31.57 13.93 21.12
CA LEU A 48 30.61 14.04 22.23
C LEU A 48 29.71 12.80 22.36
N GLN A 49 29.32 12.20 21.23
CA GLN A 49 28.50 11.02 21.21
C GLN A 49 29.33 9.80 20.77
N PRO A 50 29.58 8.81 21.65
CA PRO A 50 30.38 7.63 21.32
C PRO A 50 29.83 6.88 20.10
N LEU A 51 30.72 6.19 19.38
CA LEU A 51 30.36 5.26 18.32
C LEU A 51 29.81 3.97 18.96
N THR A 52 29.02 3.25 18.20
CA THR A 52 28.57 1.91 18.62
C THR A 52 29.27 0.86 17.76
N VAL A 53 29.98 -0.05 18.41
CA VAL A 53 30.73 -1.12 17.75
C VAL A 53 30.39 -2.47 18.39
N ARG A 54 30.60 -3.54 17.63
CA ARG A 54 30.62 -4.91 18.17
C ARG A 54 32.00 -5.53 18.04
N LYS A 55 32.34 -6.42 18.93
CA LYS A 55 33.57 -7.17 18.89
C LYS A 55 33.42 -8.33 17.90
N ILE A 56 34.32 -8.43 16.89
CA ILE A 56 34.38 -9.56 15.94
C ILE A 56 35.32 -10.62 16.49
N ASN A 57 36.50 -10.22 16.90
CA ASN A 57 37.53 -11.08 17.49
C ASN A 57 38.28 -10.32 18.60
N THR A 58 39.42 -10.85 19.06
CA THR A 58 40.18 -10.26 20.16
C THR A 58 40.67 -8.84 19.85
N ILE A 59 40.92 -8.49 18.58
CA ILE A 59 41.58 -7.24 18.16
C ILE A 59 40.67 -6.35 17.32
N GLU A 60 39.68 -6.92 16.62
CA GLU A 60 38.87 -6.22 15.63
C GLU A 60 37.45 -5.97 16.09
N TYR A 61 36.95 -4.81 15.72
CA TYR A 61 35.60 -4.36 15.96
C TYR A 61 34.90 -4.02 14.63
N GLU A 62 33.60 -4.19 14.57
CA GLU A 62 32.78 -3.76 13.46
C GLU A 62 31.89 -2.60 13.91
N LEU A 63 31.87 -1.55 13.10
CA LEU A 63 31.04 -0.39 13.35
C LEU A 63 29.56 -0.74 13.10
N ILE A 64 28.69 -0.45 14.05
CA ILE A 64 27.23 -0.57 13.92
C ILE A 64 26.62 0.79 13.61
N SER A 65 27.06 1.85 14.35
CA SER A 65 26.56 3.21 14.17
C SER A 65 27.68 4.22 14.43
N GLY A 66 27.66 5.32 13.63
CA GLY A 66 28.57 6.44 13.78
C GLY A 66 29.60 6.60 12.66
N GLU A 67 29.36 6.10 11.46
CA GLU A 67 30.26 6.19 10.30
C GLU A 67 30.77 7.62 10.03
N ARG A 68 29.87 8.63 10.05
CA ARG A 68 30.28 10.03 9.85
C ARG A 68 31.28 10.49 10.90
N ARG A 69 31.08 10.10 12.16
CA ARG A 69 31.97 10.44 13.29
C ARG A 69 33.30 9.72 13.16
N LEU A 70 33.31 8.46 12.75
CA LEU A 70 34.52 7.70 12.48
C LEU A 70 35.37 8.36 11.39
N ARG A 71 34.75 8.71 10.26
CA ARG A 71 35.44 9.39 9.14
C ARG A 71 35.94 10.77 9.53
N ALA A 72 35.13 11.57 10.22
CA ALA A 72 35.53 12.87 10.72
C ALA A 72 36.72 12.77 11.66
N ALA A 73 36.74 11.83 12.58
CA ALA A 73 37.86 11.58 13.49
C ALA A 73 39.13 11.15 12.75
N ALA A 74 39.00 10.29 11.72
CA ALA A 74 40.12 9.91 10.87
C ALA A 74 40.71 11.13 10.12
N MET A 75 39.86 12.02 9.59
CA MET A 75 40.31 13.26 8.94
C MET A 75 40.99 14.20 9.89
N CYS A 76 40.65 14.18 11.17
CA CYS A 76 41.34 14.99 12.21
C CYS A 76 42.66 14.36 12.69
N GLY A 77 43.01 13.15 12.23
CA GLY A 77 44.20 12.43 12.68
C GLY A 77 44.09 11.79 14.07
N ASN A 78 42.86 11.62 14.57
CA ASN A 78 42.63 10.93 15.85
C ASN A 78 43.09 9.49 15.75
N LYS A 79 43.90 9.03 16.73
CA LYS A 79 44.35 7.63 16.79
C LYS A 79 43.30 6.69 17.40
N LYS A 80 42.47 7.19 18.32
CA LYS A 80 41.43 6.45 19.04
C LYS A 80 40.11 7.23 19.02
N VAL A 81 39.02 6.53 19.18
CA VAL A 81 37.66 7.08 19.25
C VAL A 81 36.85 6.43 20.37
N PRO A 82 36.03 7.21 21.10
CA PRO A 82 35.19 6.67 22.17
C PRO A 82 34.07 5.79 21.56
N CYS A 83 34.00 4.54 22.03
CA CYS A 83 33.08 3.54 21.54
C CYS A 83 32.31 2.86 22.68
N ILE A 84 31.06 2.52 22.43
CA ILE A 84 30.27 1.61 23.22
C ILE A 84 30.33 0.23 22.53
N ILE A 85 30.84 -0.76 23.26
CA ILE A 85 30.91 -2.13 22.76
C ILE A 85 29.62 -2.84 23.09
N ILE A 86 28.97 -3.44 22.08
CA ILE A 86 27.80 -4.29 22.27
C ILE A 86 28.13 -5.72 21.82
N ASN A 87 27.67 -6.69 22.61
CA ASN A 87 27.76 -8.10 22.26
C ASN A 87 26.51 -8.49 21.48
N CYS A 88 26.65 -8.74 20.18
CA CYS A 88 25.55 -9.14 19.33
C CYS A 88 26.03 -10.03 18.18
N THR A 89 25.14 -10.87 17.68
CA THR A 89 25.36 -11.69 16.50
C THR A 89 25.39 -10.84 15.24
N ASP A 90 25.88 -11.36 14.11
CA ASP A 90 25.87 -10.69 12.82
C ASP A 90 24.47 -10.20 12.45
N LYS A 91 23.47 -11.09 12.56
CA LYS A 91 22.07 -10.78 12.30
C LYS A 91 21.54 -9.64 13.19
N GLN A 92 21.93 -9.62 14.47
CA GLN A 92 21.51 -8.54 15.37
C GLN A 92 22.20 -7.21 15.04
N ALA A 93 23.46 -7.24 14.64
CA ALA A 93 24.21 -6.05 14.21
C ALA A 93 23.57 -5.39 12.99
N ASP A 94 23.21 -6.18 11.98
CA ASP A 94 22.51 -5.71 10.79
C ASP A 94 21.14 -5.09 11.14
N VAL A 95 20.38 -5.73 12.03
CA VAL A 95 19.10 -5.17 12.53
C VAL A 95 19.32 -3.84 13.24
N TYR A 96 20.34 -3.69 14.07
CA TYR A 96 20.62 -2.42 14.75
C TYR A 96 21.04 -1.33 13.79
N SER A 97 21.88 -1.64 12.81
CA SER A 97 22.28 -0.70 11.76
C SER A 97 21.07 -0.23 10.94
N LEU A 98 20.16 -1.14 10.59
CA LEU A 98 18.96 -0.79 9.84
C LEU A 98 17.98 0.04 10.68
N ILE A 99 17.82 -0.27 11.97
CA ILE A 99 17.00 0.53 12.90
C ILE A 99 17.54 1.95 13.02
N GLU A 100 18.86 2.10 13.21
CA GLU A 100 19.49 3.42 13.27
C GLU A 100 19.21 4.21 11.99
N ASN A 101 19.36 3.57 10.83
CA ASN A 101 19.09 4.21 9.55
C ASN A 101 17.62 4.65 9.40
N ILE A 102 16.65 3.82 9.85
CA ILE A 102 15.21 4.16 9.84
C ILE A 102 14.90 5.35 10.78
N GLN A 103 15.65 5.50 11.88
CA GLN A 103 15.46 6.58 12.86
C GLN A 103 16.06 7.92 12.43
N ARG A 104 16.65 8.01 11.25
CA ARG A 104 17.24 9.26 10.74
C ARG A 104 16.14 10.27 10.40
N CYS A 105 16.43 11.54 10.64
CA CYS A 105 15.50 12.64 10.41
C CYS A 105 15.32 13.04 8.94
N ASP A 106 16.22 12.60 8.06
CA ASP A 106 16.26 12.98 6.64
C ASP A 106 15.56 12.01 5.70
N LEU A 107 15.00 10.92 6.22
CA LEU A 107 14.22 9.96 5.41
C LEU A 107 12.84 10.52 5.06
N ASN A 108 12.42 10.29 3.82
CA ASN A 108 11.03 10.46 3.47
C ASN A 108 10.18 9.29 4.02
N PHE A 109 8.87 9.48 4.08
CA PHE A 109 7.97 8.51 4.71
C PHE A 109 7.86 7.18 3.94
N PHE A 110 8.20 7.14 2.64
CA PHE A 110 8.30 5.90 1.88
C PHE A 110 9.59 5.14 2.19
N GLU A 111 10.72 5.84 2.27
CA GLU A 111 12.00 5.23 2.66
C GLU A 111 11.93 4.63 4.05
N GLU A 112 11.27 5.32 4.99
CA GLU A 112 11.01 4.78 6.32
C GLU A 112 10.14 3.52 6.27
N ALA A 113 9.09 3.52 5.44
CA ALA A 113 8.22 2.36 5.26
C ALA A 113 8.96 1.16 4.64
N GLU A 114 9.80 1.41 3.63
CA GLU A 114 10.64 0.38 2.99
C GLU A 114 11.68 -0.19 3.96
N GLY A 115 12.28 0.65 4.82
CA GLY A 115 13.16 0.19 5.87
C GLY A 115 12.45 -0.75 6.86
N ILE A 116 11.22 -0.41 7.25
CA ILE A 116 10.36 -1.25 8.08
C ILE A 116 10.05 -2.59 7.39
N GLU A 117 9.70 -2.56 6.12
CA GLU A 117 9.42 -3.76 5.34
C GLU A 117 10.65 -4.67 5.26
N ARG A 118 11.84 -4.09 5.03
CA ARG A 118 13.11 -4.83 5.06
C ARG A 118 13.38 -5.49 6.40
N LEU A 119 13.14 -4.81 7.53
CA LEU A 119 13.27 -5.42 8.87
C LEU A 119 12.40 -6.66 9.01
N MET A 120 11.18 -6.62 8.49
CA MET A 120 10.26 -7.76 8.56
C MET A 120 10.70 -8.90 7.63
N ASN A 121 11.01 -8.60 6.38
CA ASN A 121 11.26 -9.62 5.36
C ASN A 121 12.64 -10.29 5.52
N LEU A 122 13.71 -9.51 5.74
CA LEU A 122 15.07 -10.06 5.81
C LEU A 122 15.36 -10.75 7.16
N TYR A 123 14.78 -10.24 8.25
CA TYR A 123 15.09 -10.73 9.58
C TYR A 123 13.96 -11.51 10.24
N GLY A 124 12.81 -11.64 9.54
CA GLY A 124 11.65 -12.39 10.03
C GLY A 124 10.97 -11.75 11.24
N LEU A 125 11.09 -10.42 11.40
CA LEU A 125 10.49 -9.70 12.51
C LEU A 125 9.00 -9.48 12.32
N SER A 126 8.20 -9.75 13.32
CA SER A 126 6.78 -9.43 13.36
C SER A 126 6.55 -7.91 13.49
N ARG A 127 5.35 -7.43 13.11
CA ARG A 127 4.97 -6.02 13.31
C ARG A 127 5.08 -5.57 14.76
N LEU A 128 4.81 -6.48 15.70
CA LEU A 128 4.91 -6.20 17.12
C LEU A 128 6.37 -6.01 17.57
N GLU A 129 7.28 -6.87 17.11
CA GLU A 129 8.70 -6.74 17.39
C GLU A 129 9.31 -5.48 16.80
N VAL A 130 8.97 -5.15 15.53
CA VAL A 130 9.40 -3.91 14.89
C VAL A 130 8.86 -2.69 15.64
N SER A 131 7.59 -2.71 16.08
CA SER A 131 7.01 -1.62 16.85
C SER A 131 7.74 -1.37 18.16
N ARG A 132 8.09 -2.45 18.89
CA ARG A 132 8.87 -2.38 20.13
C ARG A 132 10.28 -1.84 19.88
N LYS A 133 10.96 -2.35 18.83
CA LYS A 133 12.33 -1.93 18.48
C LYS A 133 12.41 -0.47 18.04
N LEU A 134 11.42 0.03 17.29
CA LEU A 134 11.36 1.41 16.83
C LEU A 134 10.71 2.38 17.85
N GLY A 135 10.14 1.87 18.95
CA GLY A 135 9.41 2.69 19.92
C GLY A 135 8.12 3.29 19.37
N LYS A 136 7.52 2.69 18.32
CA LYS A 136 6.30 3.17 17.64
C LYS A 136 5.12 2.24 17.95
N LYS A 137 3.89 2.76 17.83
CA LYS A 137 2.69 1.92 17.95
C LYS A 137 2.58 0.96 16.78
N GLN A 138 2.05 -0.25 17.00
CA GLN A 138 1.84 -1.25 15.94
C GLN A 138 0.94 -0.73 14.81
N SER A 139 -0.06 0.09 15.15
CA SER A 139 -0.91 0.77 14.16
C SER A 139 -0.12 1.70 13.26
N THR A 140 0.89 2.41 13.78
CA THR A 140 1.79 3.26 12.99
C THR A 140 2.59 2.42 12.01
N ILE A 141 3.18 1.29 12.45
CA ILE A 141 3.90 0.36 11.57
C ILE A 141 2.98 -0.15 10.46
N SER A 142 1.77 -0.58 10.81
CA SER A 142 0.79 -1.06 9.82
C SER A 142 0.40 0.01 8.80
N ASN A 143 0.23 1.27 9.22
CA ASN A 143 -0.07 2.38 8.31
C ASN A 143 1.09 2.67 7.36
N LYS A 144 2.33 2.66 7.86
CA LYS A 144 3.52 2.84 7.02
C LYS A 144 3.67 1.74 5.98
N LEU A 145 3.47 0.48 6.34
CA LEU A 145 3.50 -0.61 5.37
C LEU A 145 2.39 -0.52 4.31
N ARG A 146 1.22 0.01 4.68
CA ARG A 146 0.11 0.19 3.72
C ARG A 146 0.43 1.16 2.61
N ILE A 147 1.17 2.24 2.87
CA ILE A 147 1.48 3.24 1.83
C ILE A 147 2.39 2.68 0.72
N LEU A 148 3.11 1.58 0.99
CA LEU A 148 3.92 0.89 -0.02
C LEU A 148 3.08 0.27 -1.15
N LYS A 149 1.77 0.09 -0.94
CA LYS A 149 0.82 -0.40 -1.97
C LYS A 149 0.53 0.62 -3.08
N LEU A 150 0.91 1.87 -2.90
CA LEU A 150 0.82 2.89 -3.94
C LEU A 150 1.79 2.56 -5.08
N THR A 151 1.40 2.91 -6.31
CA THR A 151 2.26 2.69 -7.48
C THR A 151 3.50 3.58 -7.42
N ALA A 152 4.55 3.23 -8.18
CA ALA A 152 5.77 4.02 -8.23
C ALA A 152 5.50 5.47 -8.66
N GLU A 153 4.62 5.66 -9.65
CA GLU A 153 4.22 6.98 -10.14
C GLU A 153 3.49 7.79 -9.06
N GLU A 154 2.55 7.16 -8.31
CA GLU A 154 1.83 7.83 -7.23
C GLU A 154 2.80 8.28 -6.11
N LYS A 155 3.78 7.43 -5.77
CA LYS A 155 4.81 7.75 -4.77
C LYS A 155 5.66 8.94 -5.22
N GLU A 156 6.10 8.95 -6.47
CA GLU A 156 6.90 10.04 -7.04
C GLU A 156 6.14 11.37 -7.02
N ILE A 157 4.86 11.36 -7.45
CA ILE A 157 4.00 12.55 -7.44
C ILE A 157 3.82 13.08 -6.01
N LEU A 158 3.54 12.20 -5.04
CA LEU A 158 3.37 12.59 -3.64
C LEU A 158 4.62 13.28 -3.07
N LEU A 159 5.82 12.79 -3.39
CA LEU A 159 7.07 13.40 -2.98
C LEU A 159 7.36 14.72 -3.71
N LYS A 160 7.14 14.75 -5.03
CA LYS A 160 7.36 15.93 -5.88
C LYS A 160 6.53 17.14 -5.40
N TYR A 161 5.27 16.92 -5.07
CA TYR A 161 4.37 17.97 -4.60
C TYR A 161 4.34 18.14 -3.08
N ARG A 162 5.29 17.51 -2.36
CA ARG A 162 5.45 17.60 -0.90
C ARG A 162 4.17 17.24 -0.12
N LEU A 163 3.40 16.32 -0.66
CA LEU A 163 2.23 15.80 0.03
C LEU A 163 2.67 14.91 1.21
N THR A 164 1.87 14.87 2.26
CA THR A 164 2.23 14.18 3.50
C THR A 164 1.84 12.70 3.49
N GLU A 165 2.37 11.92 4.43
CA GLU A 165 1.95 10.53 4.67
C GLU A 165 0.43 10.38 4.86
N ARG A 166 -0.24 11.42 5.42
CA ARG A 166 -1.69 11.40 5.60
C ARG A 166 -2.44 11.44 4.27
N HIS A 167 -1.97 12.21 3.28
CA HIS A 167 -2.52 12.19 1.92
C HIS A 167 -2.34 10.82 1.27
N ALA A 168 -1.14 10.21 1.39
CA ALA A 168 -0.88 8.87 0.89
C ALA A 168 -1.83 7.82 1.50
N ARG A 169 -2.10 7.92 2.79
CA ARG A 169 -3.04 7.03 3.49
C ARG A 169 -4.50 7.24 3.06
N ALA A 170 -4.90 8.49 2.85
CA ALA A 170 -6.25 8.81 2.39
C ALA A 170 -6.51 8.23 0.99
N LEU A 171 -5.55 8.35 0.07
CA LEU A 171 -5.63 7.79 -1.28
C LEU A 171 -5.82 6.26 -1.28
N LEU A 172 -5.29 5.55 -0.30
CA LEU A 172 -5.45 4.09 -0.19
C LEU A 172 -6.87 3.63 0.15
N LYS A 173 -7.81 4.53 0.46
CA LYS A 173 -9.23 4.22 0.54
C LYS A 173 -9.81 3.88 -0.85
N VAL A 174 -9.18 4.40 -1.91
CA VAL A 174 -9.58 4.21 -3.31
C VAL A 174 -8.83 3.02 -3.88
N GLU A 175 -9.53 1.92 -4.17
CA GLU A 175 -8.91 0.71 -4.73
C GLU A 175 -8.52 0.86 -6.20
N ASP A 176 -9.31 1.61 -6.95
CA ASP A 176 -9.15 1.86 -8.37
C ASP A 176 -8.00 2.83 -8.65
N VAL A 177 -6.97 2.36 -9.33
CA VAL A 177 -5.75 3.14 -9.65
C VAL A 177 -6.07 4.34 -10.54
N VAL A 178 -7.00 4.20 -11.50
CA VAL A 178 -7.36 5.30 -12.41
C VAL A 178 -8.05 6.41 -11.61
N LEU A 179 -9.02 6.05 -10.78
CA LEU A 179 -9.70 7.00 -9.91
C LEU A 179 -8.74 7.67 -8.93
N ARG A 180 -7.76 6.92 -8.37
CA ARG A 180 -6.73 7.52 -7.51
C ARG A 180 -5.91 8.58 -8.21
N ARG A 181 -5.53 8.36 -9.48
CA ARG A 181 -4.79 9.35 -10.28
C ARG A 181 -5.60 10.63 -10.50
N ILE A 182 -6.89 10.50 -10.83
CA ILE A 182 -7.79 11.64 -10.99
C ILE A 182 -7.87 12.44 -9.68
N ILE A 183 -8.12 11.76 -8.57
CA ILE A 183 -8.20 12.39 -7.24
C ILE A 183 -6.87 13.06 -6.88
N LEU A 184 -5.74 12.41 -7.13
CA LEU A 184 -4.42 12.95 -6.83
C LEU A 184 -4.14 14.21 -7.65
N SER A 185 -4.51 14.23 -8.93
CA SER A 185 -4.42 15.42 -9.79
C SER A 185 -5.24 16.57 -9.23
N GLU A 186 -6.46 16.30 -8.75
CA GLU A 186 -7.35 17.31 -8.19
C GLU A 186 -6.84 17.86 -6.85
N ILE A 187 -6.31 16.99 -5.98
CA ILE A 187 -5.68 17.41 -4.72
C ILE A 187 -4.53 18.37 -4.97
N ILE A 188 -3.75 18.14 -6.04
CA ILE A 188 -2.61 18.98 -6.41
C ILE A 188 -3.08 20.30 -7.02
N SER A 189 -4.02 20.27 -7.98
CA SER A 189 -4.50 21.45 -8.71
C SER A 189 -5.17 22.46 -7.77
N GLN A 190 -5.94 21.98 -6.80
CA GLN A 190 -6.64 22.81 -5.83
C GLN A 190 -5.83 23.10 -4.55
N GLY A 191 -4.65 22.48 -4.38
CA GLY A 191 -3.85 22.64 -3.18
C GLY A 191 -4.55 22.17 -1.89
N LEU A 192 -5.34 21.09 -1.96
CA LEU A 192 -6.16 20.62 -0.85
C LEU A 192 -5.30 20.17 0.33
N ASN A 193 -5.68 20.61 1.53
CA ASN A 193 -5.10 20.07 2.76
C ASN A 193 -5.62 18.65 3.05
N VAL A 194 -5.05 17.99 4.08
CA VAL A 194 -5.39 16.59 4.42
C VAL A 194 -6.90 16.41 4.63
N SER A 195 -7.54 17.31 5.41
CA SER A 195 -8.97 17.21 5.75
C SER A 195 -9.86 17.40 4.51
N GLN A 196 -9.50 18.33 3.64
CA GLN A 196 -10.20 18.57 2.37
C GLN A 196 -10.02 17.38 1.42
N SER A 197 -8.81 16.84 1.34
CA SER A 197 -8.52 15.64 0.53
C SER A 197 -9.32 14.42 1.00
N GLU A 198 -9.41 14.19 2.32
CA GLU A 198 -10.22 13.10 2.87
C GLU A 198 -11.70 13.25 2.52
N ARG A 199 -12.27 14.46 2.65
CA ARG A 199 -13.67 14.76 2.27
C ARG A 199 -13.90 14.55 0.78
N TYR A 200 -12.99 15.02 -0.06
CA TYR A 200 -13.08 14.87 -1.51
C TYR A 200 -13.06 13.38 -1.92
N ILE A 201 -12.16 12.61 -1.32
CA ILE A 201 -12.10 11.17 -1.53
C ILE A 201 -13.40 10.47 -1.12
N ASP A 202 -13.93 10.80 0.06
CA ASP A 202 -15.16 10.20 0.57
C ASP A 202 -16.37 10.56 -0.32
N MET A 203 -16.42 11.77 -0.88
CA MET A 203 -17.43 12.20 -1.86
C MET A 203 -17.35 11.39 -3.15
N MET A 204 -16.16 11.27 -3.75
CA MET A 204 -15.95 10.51 -4.98
C MET A 204 -16.28 9.02 -4.83
N LEU A 205 -15.97 8.43 -3.67
CA LEU A 205 -16.34 7.06 -3.35
C LEU A 205 -17.87 6.89 -3.21
N ALA A 206 -18.54 7.87 -2.61
CA ALA A 206 -20.00 7.84 -2.46
C ALA A 206 -20.70 7.94 -3.83
N GLU A 207 -20.22 8.80 -4.73
CA GLU A 207 -20.74 8.91 -6.11
C GLU A 207 -20.57 7.61 -6.88
N LYS A 208 -19.37 7.04 -6.87
CA LYS A 208 -19.08 5.75 -7.53
C LYS A 208 -19.98 4.63 -7.01
N ASN A 209 -20.25 4.60 -5.71
CA ASN A 209 -21.15 3.62 -5.12
C ASN A 209 -22.61 3.83 -5.54
N ARG A 210 -23.07 5.08 -5.66
CA ARG A 210 -24.41 5.40 -6.15
C ARG A 210 -24.58 4.96 -7.62
N GLU A 211 -23.61 5.18 -8.47
CA GLU A 211 -23.61 4.74 -9.85
C GLU A 211 -23.67 3.21 -9.97
N ARG A 212 -22.85 2.51 -9.18
CA ARG A 212 -22.87 1.04 -9.11
C ARG A 212 -24.25 0.51 -8.69
N GLN A 213 -24.88 1.12 -7.69
CA GLN A 213 -26.21 0.72 -7.23
C GLN A 213 -27.28 0.97 -8.30
N LYS A 214 -27.23 2.11 -9.01
CA LYS A 214 -28.15 2.36 -10.14
C LYS A 214 -28.00 1.29 -11.22
N THR A 215 -26.76 0.99 -11.63
CA THR A 215 -26.48 -0.01 -12.66
C THR A 215 -26.94 -1.42 -12.23
N GLN A 216 -26.76 -1.78 -10.96
CA GLN A 216 -27.25 -3.06 -10.42
C GLN A 216 -28.78 -3.14 -10.43
N LYS A 217 -29.48 -2.08 -9.98
CA LYS A 217 -30.95 -2.05 -10.03
C LYS A 217 -31.46 -2.18 -11.45
N THR A 218 -30.89 -1.46 -12.41
CA THR A 218 -31.28 -1.57 -13.83
C THR A 218 -31.06 -2.99 -14.37
N ARG A 219 -29.93 -3.63 -14.05
CA ARG A 219 -29.66 -5.01 -14.47
C ARG A 219 -30.64 -6.03 -13.85
N LEU A 220 -31.06 -5.83 -12.60
CA LEU A 220 -32.06 -6.70 -11.96
C LEU A 220 -33.41 -6.54 -12.64
N VAL A 221 -33.90 -5.34 -12.90
CA VAL A 221 -35.16 -5.08 -13.60
C VAL A 221 -35.18 -5.73 -15.00
N ILE A 222 -34.12 -5.56 -15.78
CA ILE A 222 -34.01 -6.19 -17.11
C ILE A 222 -34.01 -7.71 -17.01
N LYS A 223 -33.36 -8.28 -15.98
CA LYS A 223 -33.38 -9.74 -15.76
C LYS A 223 -34.74 -10.24 -15.38
N ASP A 224 -35.50 -9.51 -14.56
CA ASP A 224 -36.84 -9.85 -14.16
C ASP A 224 -37.81 -9.82 -15.35
N ILE A 225 -37.75 -8.80 -16.22
CA ILE A 225 -38.54 -8.71 -17.45
C ILE A 225 -38.27 -9.94 -18.33
N LYS A 226 -37.01 -10.32 -18.56
CA LYS A 226 -36.67 -11.51 -19.35
C LYS A 226 -37.19 -12.81 -18.75
N ILE A 227 -37.27 -12.91 -17.42
CA ILE A 227 -37.88 -14.07 -16.74
C ILE A 227 -39.39 -14.15 -17.06
N PHE A 228 -40.11 -13.01 -17.01
CA PHE A 228 -41.51 -12.95 -17.37
C PHE A 228 -41.75 -13.31 -18.84
N GLU A 229 -40.97 -12.74 -19.77
CA GLU A 229 -41.04 -13.09 -21.19
C GLU A 229 -40.84 -14.58 -21.43
N ASN A 230 -39.80 -15.17 -20.83
CA ASN A 230 -39.55 -16.62 -20.96
C ASN A 230 -40.68 -17.46 -20.35
N THR A 231 -41.33 -16.98 -19.29
CA THR A 231 -42.47 -17.67 -18.68
C THR A 231 -43.69 -17.63 -19.58
N ILE A 232 -44.01 -16.49 -20.21
CA ILE A 232 -45.08 -16.33 -21.18
C ILE A 232 -44.86 -17.26 -22.38
N ASN A 233 -43.66 -17.23 -22.94
CA ASN A 233 -43.30 -18.04 -24.09
C ASN A 233 -43.45 -19.56 -23.78
N LYS A 234 -42.96 -20.02 -22.65
CA LYS A 234 -43.14 -21.42 -22.20
C LYS A 234 -44.63 -21.81 -22.06
N ALA A 235 -45.45 -20.92 -21.50
CA ALA A 235 -46.87 -21.18 -21.36
C ALA A 235 -47.53 -21.30 -22.72
N VAL A 236 -47.23 -20.43 -23.67
CA VAL A 236 -47.72 -20.50 -25.05
C VAL A 236 -47.26 -21.75 -25.75
N ASP A 237 -46.00 -22.16 -25.61
CA ASP A 237 -45.50 -23.41 -26.21
C ASP A 237 -46.18 -24.65 -25.62
N THR A 238 -46.51 -24.63 -24.35
CA THR A 238 -47.31 -25.71 -23.73
C THR A 238 -48.71 -25.78 -24.32
N ILE A 239 -49.40 -24.67 -24.60
CA ILE A 239 -50.68 -24.60 -25.23
C ILE A 239 -50.60 -25.11 -26.66
N ARG A 240 -49.62 -24.71 -27.44
CA ARG A 240 -49.37 -25.19 -28.79
C ARG A 240 -49.10 -26.68 -28.84
N SER A 241 -48.30 -27.21 -27.90
CA SER A 241 -48.05 -28.68 -27.83
C SER A 241 -49.30 -29.50 -27.49
N SER A 242 -50.31 -28.87 -26.90
CA SER A 242 -51.63 -29.50 -26.65
C SER A 242 -52.58 -29.47 -27.88
N GLY A 243 -52.06 -29.01 -29.06
CA GLY A 243 -52.82 -29.00 -30.30
C GLY A 243 -53.76 -27.80 -30.46
N ILE A 244 -53.55 -26.73 -29.72
CA ILE A 244 -54.30 -25.47 -29.81
C ILE A 244 -53.44 -24.43 -30.50
N GLU A 245 -53.88 -23.83 -31.59
CA GLU A 245 -53.16 -22.78 -32.32
C GLU A 245 -53.23 -21.44 -31.56
N ALA A 246 -52.31 -21.23 -30.65
CA ALA A 246 -52.15 -19.95 -29.94
C ALA A 246 -51.28 -18.98 -30.77
N VAL A 247 -51.79 -17.80 -31.04
CA VAL A 247 -51.06 -16.71 -31.72
C VAL A 247 -50.52 -15.71 -30.71
N THR A 248 -49.26 -15.38 -30.83
CA THR A 248 -48.60 -14.36 -29.97
C THR A 248 -48.14 -13.17 -30.80
N GLU A 249 -48.46 -11.99 -30.34
CA GLU A 249 -47.98 -10.73 -30.86
C GLU A 249 -47.15 -10.05 -29.77
N HIS A 250 -45.95 -9.55 -30.11
CA HIS A 250 -45.04 -8.84 -29.22
C HIS A 250 -44.80 -7.44 -29.79
N ASN A 251 -45.10 -6.44 -28.99
CA ASN A 251 -44.91 -5.04 -29.36
C ASN A 251 -44.09 -4.34 -28.25
N GLU A 252 -42.97 -3.70 -28.63
CA GLU A 252 -42.12 -2.98 -27.70
C GLU A 252 -42.16 -1.48 -28.02
N THR A 253 -42.52 -0.68 -27.04
CA THR A 253 -42.50 0.77 -27.10
C THR A 253 -41.46 1.30 -26.11
N ASN A 254 -41.21 2.61 -26.13
CA ASN A 254 -40.23 3.24 -25.19
C ASN A 254 -40.65 3.09 -23.71
N ASP A 255 -41.94 2.91 -23.43
CA ASP A 255 -42.51 2.94 -22.08
C ASP A 255 -42.99 1.58 -21.58
N TYR A 256 -43.32 0.64 -22.46
CA TYR A 256 -43.83 -0.67 -22.08
C TYR A 256 -43.61 -1.73 -23.17
N ILE A 257 -43.64 -3.00 -22.72
CA ILE A 257 -43.63 -4.19 -23.55
C ILE A 257 -45.04 -4.80 -23.48
N GLU A 258 -45.69 -4.99 -24.63
CA GLU A 258 -47.00 -5.54 -24.74
C GLU A 258 -46.91 -6.95 -25.32
N TYR A 259 -47.44 -7.95 -24.58
CA TYR A 259 -47.60 -9.30 -25.03
C TYR A 259 -49.10 -9.64 -25.20
N THR A 260 -49.53 -9.86 -26.43
CA THR A 260 -50.89 -10.30 -26.73
C THR A 260 -50.92 -11.79 -27.09
N VAL A 261 -51.61 -12.61 -26.31
CA VAL A 261 -51.78 -14.03 -26.55
C VAL A 261 -53.24 -14.29 -26.91
N ARG A 262 -53.50 -14.76 -28.13
CA ARG A 262 -54.86 -15.16 -28.59
C ARG A 262 -54.98 -16.64 -28.64
N ILE A 263 -55.94 -17.20 -27.89
CA ILE A 263 -56.22 -18.64 -27.79
C ILE A 263 -57.63 -18.90 -28.32
N PRO A 264 -57.82 -19.70 -29.37
CA PRO A 264 -59.15 -20.02 -29.88
C PRO A 264 -59.98 -20.89 -28.88
N LYS A 265 -61.24 -20.57 -28.72
CA LYS A 265 -62.15 -21.30 -27.78
C LYS A 265 -62.63 -22.63 -28.27
N SER A 266 -62.53 -22.89 -29.58
CA SER A 266 -62.94 -24.15 -30.23
C SER A 266 -61.87 -24.67 -31.17
N LYS A 267 -61.70 -25.98 -31.29
CA LYS A 267 -60.82 -26.56 -32.32
C LYS A 267 -61.39 -26.16 -33.69
N PRO A 268 -60.59 -25.77 -34.68
CA PRO A 268 -60.98 -25.58 -36.01
C PRO A 268 -61.59 -26.94 -36.47
N ALA A 269 -62.82 -26.92 -37.06
CA ALA A 269 -63.42 -28.08 -37.64
C ALA A 269 -62.49 -28.58 -38.76
N THR A 270 -62.03 -29.82 -38.63
CA THR A 270 -61.36 -30.52 -39.71
C THR A 270 -62.41 -30.72 -40.79
N ASP A 271 -62.30 -30.09 -41.94
CA ASP A 271 -63.07 -30.38 -43.16
C ASP A 271 -62.78 -31.83 -43.53
N GLN A 272 -63.75 -32.69 -43.17
CA GLN A 272 -63.94 -34.00 -43.83
C GLN A 272 -64.60 -33.70 -45.13
N ASN A 273 -63.89 -33.58 -46.21
CA ASN A 273 -64.43 -33.71 -47.54
C ASN A 273 -64.39 -35.18 -47.92
N ASP A 274 -65.53 -35.76 -47.77
CA ASP A 274 -65.93 -37.04 -48.39
C ASP A 274 -65.64 -36.99 -49.88
N SER A 275 -64.76 -37.87 -50.29
CA SER A 275 -64.77 -38.37 -51.67
C SER A 275 -65.69 -39.52 -51.77
N MET A 276 -66.87 -39.29 -52.24
CA MET A 276 -67.73 -40.37 -52.74
C MET A 276 -68.09 -40.07 -54.20
N THR A 277 -67.87 -41.12 -55.02
CA THR A 277 -68.55 -41.59 -56.26
C THR A 277 -67.95 -41.08 -57.58
N ALA A 278 -67.45 -41.96 -58.41
CA ALA A 278 -68.03 -42.95 -59.30
C ALA A 278 -66.92 -43.55 -60.14
#